data_45ea0d6e41d25cbd15a1c01045ae1eb1
#
_entry.id   45ea0d6e41d25cbd15a1c01045ae1eb1
#
_cell.length_a   1.000
_cell.length_b   1.000
_cell.length_c   1.000
_cell.angle_alpha   90.00
_cell.angle_beta   90.00
_cell.angle_gamma   90.00
#
_symmetry.space_group_name_H-M   'P 1'
#
loop_
_entity.id
_entity.type
_entity.pdbx_description
1 polymer ?
#
loop_
_entity_poly.entity_id
_entity_poly.type
_entity_poly.pdbx_seq_one_letter_code
_entity_poly.pdbx_strand_id
1 'polypeptide(L)'
;MKTKTILTALLLVASATAATAQTPYIMQPADGKYSWEADLHHRLLTDFSKTRDQVKEYIRKYIPNVTDRQMDEWEKKGELECRVIDGEKRYFNNAAPNLFRINKACAALKAKRDTPGRDGDQKVRSDNTRAIMKQASRAKGRLGDPKHFRIRYTVTVKPDVVPAGETVRCWLPMPRTDVMRQQNVKLLSTSQPDYQRSPMTYAHSTVYMEKKAEAGKPTVFSEEFEFDAYGAWFDLDTANVKAYDTTTPLYKTYTSERDQHIVFTPQIRALAERLTAGATTPLAKARRIFKWIDENFPWASAREYSTIENIPEYVLANNHGDCGQVTLLFLTLCRSIGIPGHFQSGFMLHPGDENLHDWGEIYIQDLGWVPVDMSFGIPAYAKNEKETFFFLGGIDSFRMVVNNDFGCPLYPAKQYPRSETVDFQRGEVEWAGGNLYFDKWKWNLEVLERE
;
A
#
# COMPACT_ATOMS: atom_id res chain seq x y z
N MET A 1 38.46 25.60 56.20
CA MET A 1 37.06 25.23 55.83
C MET A 1 36.91 25.46 54.34
N LYS A 2 36.88 24.39 53.56
CA LYS A 2 36.62 24.47 52.11
C LYS A 2 35.31 23.73 51.85
N THR A 3 34.27 24.46 51.48
CA THR A 3 32.95 23.98 51.18
C THR A 3 32.95 23.39 49.75
N LYS A 4 32.69 22.09 49.61
CA LYS A 4 32.47 21.43 48.31
C LYS A 4 31.02 21.55 47.93
N THR A 5 30.76 22.27 46.85
CA THR A 5 29.45 22.34 46.20
C THR A 5 29.30 21.09 45.34
N ILE A 6 28.32 20.23 45.65
CA ILE A 6 27.96 19.06 44.86
C ILE A 6 26.93 19.54 43.84
N LEU A 7 27.31 19.52 42.57
CA LEU A 7 26.42 19.77 41.43
C LEU A 7 25.67 18.49 41.13
N THR A 8 24.39 18.42 41.49
CA THR A 8 23.50 17.31 41.13
C THR A 8 22.98 17.54 39.71
N ALA A 9 23.51 16.78 38.77
CA ALA A 9 22.97 16.76 37.40
C ALA A 9 21.65 15.98 37.38
N LEU A 10 20.54 16.69 37.17
CA LEU A 10 19.26 16.07 36.85
C LEU A 10 19.33 15.55 35.41
N LEU A 11 19.42 14.23 35.26
CA LEU A 11 19.11 13.57 33.98
C LEU A 11 17.61 13.62 33.77
N LEU A 12 17.18 14.50 32.88
CA LEU A 12 15.83 14.40 32.28
C LEU A 12 15.80 13.18 31.34
N VAL A 13 15.29 12.06 31.82
CA VAL A 13 14.87 10.94 30.98
C VAL A 13 13.60 11.40 30.27
N ALA A 14 13.74 11.85 29.04
CA ALA A 14 12.60 12.01 28.14
C ALA A 14 12.04 10.61 27.87
N SER A 15 10.99 10.23 28.61
CA SER A 15 10.17 9.08 28.27
C SER A 15 9.48 9.38 26.93
N ALA A 16 9.99 8.81 25.85
CA ALA A 16 9.24 8.70 24.61
C ALA A 16 8.01 7.84 24.91
N THR A 17 6.91 8.48 25.20
CA THR A 17 5.61 7.81 25.21
C THR A 17 5.36 7.30 23.79
N ALA A 18 5.45 5.99 23.63
CA ALA A 18 4.97 5.33 22.42
C ALA A 18 3.53 5.80 22.23
N ALA A 19 3.29 6.52 21.14
CA ALA A 19 1.94 6.89 20.75
C ALA A 19 1.18 5.58 20.54
N THR A 20 0.32 5.24 21.49
CA THR A 20 -0.64 4.17 21.32
C THR A 20 -1.48 4.53 20.11
N ALA A 21 -1.49 3.64 19.12
CA ALA A 21 -2.29 3.77 17.93
C ALA A 21 -3.77 3.92 18.35
N GLN A 22 -4.27 5.12 18.24
CA GLN A 22 -5.65 5.44 18.58
C GLN A 22 -6.37 5.87 17.31
N THR A 23 -7.50 5.21 17.08
CA THR A 23 -8.67 5.57 16.28
C THR A 23 -8.40 5.92 14.81
N PRO A 24 -9.26 5.51 13.87
CA PRO A 24 -9.14 5.93 12.48
C PRO A 24 -8.96 7.44 12.44
N TYR A 25 -7.88 7.89 11.78
CA TYR A 25 -7.50 9.29 11.74
C TYR A 25 -8.46 10.08 10.84
N ILE A 26 -9.69 10.21 11.34
CA ILE A 26 -10.69 11.12 10.80
C ILE A 26 -10.69 12.33 11.72
N MET A 27 -9.76 13.27 11.46
CA MET A 27 -9.84 14.58 12.09
C MET A 27 -11.09 15.28 11.57
N GLN A 28 -12.01 15.57 12.46
CA GLN A 28 -13.08 16.52 12.16
C GLN A 28 -12.53 17.93 12.39
N PRO A 29 -12.56 18.81 11.38
CA PRO A 29 -12.16 20.21 11.56
C PRO A 29 -13.04 20.87 12.63
N ALA A 30 -12.42 21.69 13.45
CA ALA A 30 -13.08 22.37 14.57
C ALA A 30 -14.14 23.44 14.14
N ASP A 31 -14.21 23.76 12.84
CA ASP A 31 -15.09 24.80 12.29
C ASP A 31 -16.54 24.36 12.05
N GLY A 32 -16.86 23.08 12.31
CA GLY A 32 -18.21 22.52 12.14
C GLY A 32 -18.75 22.47 10.71
N LYS A 33 -17.96 22.83 9.70
CA LYS A 33 -18.37 22.84 8.29
C LYS A 33 -18.12 21.53 7.57
N TYR A 34 -17.22 20.68 8.08
CA TYR A 34 -16.90 19.39 7.50
C TYR A 34 -17.84 18.31 8.02
N SER A 35 -18.36 17.49 7.12
CA SER A 35 -19.12 16.28 7.44
C SER A 35 -18.46 15.08 6.79
N TRP A 36 -18.00 14.12 7.60
CA TRP A 36 -17.46 12.85 7.09
C TRP A 36 -18.52 12.07 6.31
N GLU A 37 -19.77 12.11 6.72
CA GLU A 37 -20.86 11.44 6.02
C GLU A 37 -21.04 11.98 4.60
N ALA A 38 -21.02 13.30 4.44
CA ALA A 38 -21.12 13.95 3.13
C ALA A 38 -19.88 13.66 2.26
N ASP A 39 -18.68 13.68 2.86
CA ASP A 39 -17.44 13.35 2.15
C ASP A 39 -17.43 11.88 1.73
N LEU A 40 -17.80 10.96 2.62
CA LEU A 40 -17.89 9.52 2.29
C LEU A 40 -18.93 9.27 1.18
N HIS A 41 -20.07 9.94 1.23
CA HIS A 41 -21.07 9.87 0.18
C HIS A 41 -20.51 10.33 -1.19
N HIS A 42 -19.76 11.44 -1.22
CA HIS A 42 -19.08 11.90 -2.43
C HIS A 42 -18.04 10.88 -2.93
N ARG A 43 -17.25 10.30 -2.04
CA ARG A 43 -16.25 9.26 -2.37
C ARG A 43 -16.93 8.03 -2.97
N LEU A 44 -18.02 7.57 -2.37
CA LEU A 44 -18.80 6.44 -2.89
C LEU A 44 -19.37 6.72 -4.28
N LEU A 45 -19.91 7.92 -4.53
CA LEU A 45 -20.40 8.32 -5.85
C LEU A 45 -19.27 8.39 -6.89
N THR A 46 -18.06 8.76 -6.48
CA THR A 46 -16.88 8.80 -7.33
C THR A 46 -16.42 7.39 -7.71
N ASP A 47 -16.39 6.46 -6.75
CA ASP A 47 -15.99 5.07 -6.95
C ASP A 47 -17.03 4.25 -7.72
N PHE A 48 -18.32 4.48 -7.43
CA PHE A 48 -19.44 3.78 -8.05
C PHE A 48 -20.11 4.65 -9.10
N SER A 49 -19.37 5.08 -10.12
CA SER A 49 -19.88 6.00 -11.13
C SER A 49 -20.46 5.32 -12.38
N LYS A 50 -20.38 3.99 -12.50
CA LYS A 50 -20.83 3.27 -13.70
C LYS A 50 -22.30 2.84 -13.62
N THR A 51 -22.99 2.97 -14.75
CA THR A 51 -24.34 2.39 -14.94
C THR A 51 -24.23 0.93 -15.37
N ARG A 52 -25.34 0.17 -15.24
CA ARG A 52 -25.43 -1.21 -15.73
C ARG A 52 -25.12 -1.30 -17.24
N ASP A 53 -25.61 -0.36 -18.03
CA ASP A 53 -25.42 -0.36 -19.48
C ASP A 53 -23.93 -0.15 -19.84
N GLN A 54 -23.23 0.76 -19.15
CA GLN A 54 -21.80 0.99 -19.35
C GLN A 54 -20.96 -0.25 -19.00
N VAL A 55 -21.31 -0.95 -17.91
CA VAL A 55 -20.67 -2.21 -17.51
C VAL A 55 -20.95 -3.30 -18.57
N LYS A 56 -22.19 -3.44 -18.99
CA LYS A 56 -22.62 -4.40 -20.03
C LYS A 56 -21.95 -4.15 -21.37
N GLU A 57 -21.78 -2.88 -21.77
CA GLU A 57 -21.07 -2.51 -22.99
C GLU A 57 -19.59 -2.91 -22.95
N TYR A 58 -18.91 -2.71 -21.81
CA TYR A 58 -17.54 -3.19 -21.65
C TYR A 58 -17.45 -4.72 -21.78
N ILE A 59 -18.36 -5.46 -21.13
CA ILE A 59 -18.38 -6.92 -21.16
C ILE A 59 -18.64 -7.45 -22.57
N ARG A 60 -19.47 -6.78 -23.37
CA ARG A 60 -19.74 -7.13 -24.77
C ARG A 60 -18.49 -7.17 -25.66
N LYS A 61 -17.43 -6.46 -25.29
CA LYS A 61 -16.13 -6.54 -26.01
C LYS A 61 -15.59 -7.96 -26.04
N TYR A 62 -15.87 -8.77 -25.02
CA TYR A 62 -15.38 -10.14 -24.87
C TYR A 62 -16.49 -11.18 -24.94
N ILE A 63 -17.69 -10.82 -24.53
CA ILE A 63 -18.91 -11.67 -24.51
C ILE A 63 -20.04 -10.93 -25.27
N PRO A 64 -20.05 -10.98 -26.63
CA PRO A 64 -21.00 -10.17 -27.43
C PRO A 64 -22.46 -10.36 -27.07
N ASN A 65 -22.84 -11.59 -26.71
CA ASN A 65 -24.25 -11.97 -26.40
C ASN A 65 -24.48 -12.05 -24.88
N VAL A 66 -23.80 -11.23 -24.06
CA VAL A 66 -24.05 -11.21 -22.63
C VAL A 66 -25.49 -10.87 -22.31
N THR A 67 -26.11 -11.71 -21.49
CA THR A 67 -27.53 -11.59 -21.09
C THR A 67 -27.67 -10.89 -19.74
N ASP A 68 -28.86 -10.33 -19.47
CA ASP A 68 -29.14 -9.73 -18.16
C ASP A 68 -29.10 -10.76 -17.04
N ARG A 69 -29.52 -12.00 -17.30
CA ARG A 69 -29.37 -13.10 -16.34
C ARG A 69 -27.92 -13.35 -15.93
N GLN A 70 -26.99 -13.34 -16.88
CA GLN A 70 -25.56 -13.49 -16.56
C GLN A 70 -25.06 -12.31 -15.69
N MET A 71 -25.48 -11.08 -16.01
CA MET A 71 -25.17 -9.91 -15.20
C MET A 71 -25.66 -10.08 -13.76
N ASP A 72 -26.92 -10.50 -13.58
CA ASP A 72 -27.53 -10.72 -12.26
C ASP A 72 -26.82 -11.83 -11.48
N GLU A 73 -26.39 -12.90 -12.16
CA GLU A 73 -25.64 -13.99 -11.55
C GLU A 73 -24.25 -13.52 -11.05
N TRP A 74 -23.53 -12.67 -11.81
CA TRP A 74 -22.24 -12.11 -11.41
C TRP A 74 -22.37 -11.07 -10.28
N GLU A 75 -23.43 -10.26 -10.29
CA GLU A 75 -23.76 -9.35 -9.19
C GLU A 75 -24.01 -10.13 -7.90
N LYS A 76 -24.84 -11.17 -7.96
CA LYS A 76 -25.17 -12.03 -6.81
C LYS A 76 -23.94 -12.72 -6.20
N LYS A 77 -22.93 -13.03 -7.03
CA LYS A 77 -21.68 -13.66 -6.60
C LYS A 77 -20.62 -12.65 -6.14
N GLY A 78 -20.88 -11.34 -6.23
CA GLY A 78 -19.89 -10.30 -5.95
C GLY A 78 -18.82 -10.13 -7.05
N GLU A 79 -18.97 -10.81 -8.19
CA GLU A 79 -18.02 -10.72 -9.33
C GLU A 79 -18.20 -9.42 -10.13
N LEU A 80 -19.36 -8.77 -10.00
CA LEU A 80 -19.65 -7.42 -10.46
C LEU A 80 -20.02 -6.55 -9.25
N GLU A 81 -19.05 -5.88 -8.68
CA GLU A 81 -19.28 -5.05 -7.48
C GLU A 81 -20.21 -3.88 -7.81
N CYS A 82 -21.34 -3.84 -7.11
CA CYS A 82 -22.36 -2.79 -7.25
C CYS A 82 -22.98 -2.42 -5.90
N ARG A 83 -23.57 -1.23 -5.84
CA ARG A 83 -24.27 -0.70 -4.67
C ARG A 83 -25.52 0.06 -5.10
N VAL A 84 -26.50 0.15 -4.20
CA VAL A 84 -27.59 1.13 -4.33
C VAL A 84 -27.17 2.38 -3.56
N ILE A 85 -27.05 3.50 -4.27
CA ILE A 85 -26.69 4.82 -3.73
C ILE A 85 -27.77 5.79 -4.20
N ASP A 86 -28.44 6.50 -3.30
CA ASP A 86 -29.55 7.42 -3.56
C ASP A 86 -30.71 6.77 -4.36
N GLY A 87 -30.98 5.49 -4.09
CA GLY A 87 -32.02 4.72 -4.79
C GLY A 87 -31.63 4.18 -6.16
N GLU A 88 -30.44 4.51 -6.66
CA GLU A 88 -29.92 4.03 -7.95
C GLU A 88 -28.88 2.94 -7.79
N LYS A 89 -28.98 1.85 -8.57
CA LYS A 89 -27.94 0.83 -8.63
C LYS A 89 -26.75 1.36 -9.45
N ARG A 90 -25.61 1.45 -8.81
CA ARG A 90 -24.34 1.90 -9.40
C ARG A 90 -23.27 0.83 -9.26
N TYR A 91 -22.36 0.78 -10.22
CA TYR A 91 -21.28 -0.20 -10.27
C TYR A 91 -19.94 0.49 -10.00
N PHE A 92 -19.07 -0.26 -9.34
CA PHE A 92 -17.70 0.16 -9.16
C PHE A 92 -17.01 0.43 -10.51
N ASN A 93 -16.15 1.43 -10.56
CA ASN A 93 -15.52 1.90 -11.80
C ASN A 93 -14.79 0.79 -12.56
N ASN A 94 -14.19 -0.16 -11.85
CA ASN A 94 -13.49 -1.30 -12.41
C ASN A 94 -14.29 -2.62 -12.28
N ALA A 95 -15.59 -2.62 -12.01
CA ALA A 95 -16.38 -3.85 -11.88
C ALA A 95 -16.27 -4.73 -13.12
N ALA A 96 -16.43 -4.17 -14.32
CA ALA A 96 -16.34 -4.92 -15.56
C ALA A 96 -14.93 -5.45 -15.86
N PRO A 97 -13.83 -4.67 -15.77
CA PRO A 97 -12.47 -5.21 -15.82
C PRO A 97 -12.20 -6.30 -14.79
N ASN A 98 -12.67 -6.13 -13.55
CA ASN A 98 -12.47 -7.10 -12.48
C ASN A 98 -13.16 -8.43 -12.74
N LEU A 99 -14.34 -8.44 -13.36
CA LEU A 99 -14.99 -9.68 -13.77
C LEU A 99 -14.03 -10.60 -14.57
N PHE A 100 -13.23 -10.01 -15.46
CA PHE A 100 -12.25 -10.74 -16.27
C PHE A 100 -10.92 -11.05 -15.56
N ARG A 101 -10.80 -10.73 -14.29
CA ARG A 101 -9.69 -11.12 -13.40
C ARG A 101 -10.17 -12.19 -12.41
N ILE A 102 -11.38 -12.04 -11.89
CA ILE A 102 -11.94 -12.85 -10.81
C ILE A 102 -12.61 -14.12 -11.36
N ASN A 103 -13.41 -13.99 -12.41
CA ASN A 103 -14.15 -15.11 -13.00
C ASN A 103 -13.29 -15.85 -14.03
N LYS A 104 -12.87 -17.09 -13.71
CA LYS A 104 -11.98 -17.89 -14.56
C LYS A 104 -12.50 -18.12 -15.98
N ALA A 105 -13.82 -18.29 -16.16
CA ALA A 105 -14.40 -18.48 -17.49
C ALA A 105 -14.33 -17.20 -18.33
N CYS A 106 -14.64 -16.05 -17.72
CA CYS A 106 -14.51 -14.73 -18.35
C CYS A 106 -13.04 -14.41 -18.67
N ALA A 107 -12.12 -14.69 -17.73
CA ALA A 107 -10.68 -14.53 -17.94
C ALA A 107 -10.17 -15.31 -19.16
N ALA A 108 -10.61 -16.57 -19.31
CA ALA A 108 -10.26 -17.40 -20.47
C ALA A 108 -10.78 -16.83 -21.80
N LEU A 109 -11.96 -16.20 -21.81
CA LEU A 109 -12.51 -15.53 -22.99
C LEU A 109 -11.70 -14.28 -23.36
N LYS A 110 -11.30 -13.49 -22.35
CA LYS A 110 -10.47 -12.32 -22.55
C LYS A 110 -9.09 -12.71 -23.11
N ALA A 111 -8.44 -13.72 -22.53
CA ALA A 111 -7.12 -14.19 -22.94
C ALA A 111 -7.06 -14.70 -24.40
N LYS A 112 -8.20 -15.16 -24.97
CA LYS A 112 -8.28 -15.54 -26.39
C LYS A 112 -8.28 -14.36 -27.36
N ARG A 113 -8.59 -13.16 -26.89
CA ARG A 113 -8.70 -11.95 -27.73
C ARG A 113 -7.56 -10.99 -27.53
N ASP A 114 -7.09 -10.86 -26.28
CA ASP A 114 -6.01 -9.95 -25.94
C ASP A 114 -4.68 -10.64 -26.28
N THR A 115 -3.73 -9.85 -26.80
CA THR A 115 -2.35 -10.32 -26.96
C THR A 115 -1.79 -10.67 -25.58
N PRO A 116 -1.12 -11.83 -25.39
CA PRO A 116 -0.47 -12.15 -24.14
C PRO A 116 0.44 -10.99 -23.69
N GLY A 117 0.43 -10.71 -22.39
CA GLY A 117 1.29 -9.69 -21.80
C GLY A 117 2.77 -9.99 -22.14
N ARG A 118 3.61 -8.96 -22.08
CA ARG A 118 4.99 -8.99 -22.51
C ARG A 118 5.81 -10.07 -21.77
N ASP A 119 6.25 -11.11 -22.45
CA ASP A 119 7.19 -12.11 -21.90
C ASP A 119 8.49 -11.47 -21.38
N GLY A 120 8.85 -10.28 -21.90
CA GLY A 120 9.99 -9.50 -21.44
C GLY A 120 9.94 -9.09 -19.98
N ASP A 121 8.75 -8.80 -19.42
CA ASP A 121 8.60 -8.47 -18.00
C ASP A 121 8.91 -9.67 -17.10
N GLN A 122 8.43 -10.86 -17.43
CA GLN A 122 8.71 -12.10 -16.68
C GLN A 122 10.21 -12.39 -16.65
N LYS A 123 10.94 -12.13 -17.76
CA LYS A 123 12.38 -12.32 -17.83
C LYS A 123 13.09 -11.31 -16.92
N VAL A 124 12.76 -10.03 -16.97
CA VAL A 124 13.34 -8.99 -16.11
C VAL A 124 13.16 -9.35 -14.64
N ARG A 125 11.95 -9.72 -14.24
CA ARG A 125 11.63 -10.13 -12.86
C ARG A 125 12.43 -11.36 -12.43
N SER A 126 12.50 -12.41 -13.25
CA SER A 126 13.21 -13.64 -12.92
C SER A 126 14.72 -13.44 -12.84
N ASP A 127 15.31 -12.64 -13.73
CA ASP A 127 16.74 -12.35 -13.74
C ASP A 127 17.13 -11.53 -12.51
N ASN A 128 16.33 -10.50 -12.15
CA ASN A 128 16.53 -9.70 -10.95
C ASN A 128 16.41 -10.55 -9.68
N THR A 129 15.36 -11.37 -9.56
CA THR A 129 15.18 -12.30 -8.41
C THR A 129 16.41 -13.19 -8.22
N ARG A 130 16.89 -13.82 -9.29
CA ARG A 130 18.06 -14.72 -9.22
C ARG A 130 19.36 -13.99 -8.92
N ALA A 131 19.53 -12.78 -9.46
CA ALA A 131 20.67 -11.94 -9.16
C ALA A 131 20.69 -11.55 -7.67
N ILE A 132 19.55 -11.13 -7.13
CA ILE A 132 19.40 -10.81 -5.71
C ILE A 132 19.74 -12.03 -4.84
N MET A 133 19.13 -13.18 -5.08
CA MET A 133 19.38 -14.40 -4.30
C MET A 133 20.86 -14.77 -4.29
N LYS A 134 21.53 -14.68 -5.45
CA LYS A 134 22.96 -14.98 -5.59
C LYS A 134 23.85 -14.00 -4.84
N GLN A 135 23.55 -12.70 -4.88
CA GLN A 135 24.33 -11.65 -4.22
C GLN A 135 24.05 -11.60 -2.73
N ALA A 136 22.79 -11.58 -2.33
CA ALA A 136 22.35 -11.50 -0.93
C ALA A 136 22.86 -12.68 -0.09
N SER A 137 22.97 -13.89 -0.66
CA SER A 137 23.52 -15.06 0.04
C SER A 137 24.96 -14.89 0.51
N ARG A 138 25.72 -13.95 -0.10
CA ARG A 138 27.12 -13.65 0.19
C ARG A 138 27.33 -12.31 0.88
N ALA A 139 26.32 -11.43 0.85
CA ALA A 139 26.41 -10.08 1.37
C ALA A 139 26.10 -10.01 2.86
N LYS A 140 26.89 -9.19 3.58
CA LYS A 140 26.62 -8.83 4.97
C LYS A 140 25.44 -7.85 4.97
N GLY A 141 24.23 -8.23 5.24
CA GLY A 141 23.04 -7.36 5.18
C GLY A 141 21.97 -7.85 4.18
N ARG A 142 22.27 -8.92 3.43
CA ARG A 142 21.30 -9.59 2.58
C ARG A 142 20.71 -8.72 1.44
N LEU A 143 21.45 -7.73 0.99
CA LEU A 143 21.10 -6.84 -0.12
C LEU A 143 21.78 -7.31 -1.41
N GLY A 144 21.13 -7.10 -2.54
CA GLY A 144 21.69 -7.46 -3.85
C GLY A 144 21.04 -6.68 -4.99
N ASP A 145 21.69 -6.72 -6.13
CA ASP A 145 21.28 -6.19 -7.44
C ASP A 145 20.70 -4.76 -7.37
N PRO A 146 21.48 -3.75 -6.93
CA PRO A 146 21.00 -2.37 -6.84
C PRO A 146 20.56 -1.83 -8.19
N LYS A 147 19.58 -0.95 -8.17
CA LYS A 147 19.09 -0.15 -9.29
C LYS A 147 19.09 1.32 -8.90
N HIS A 148 19.66 2.17 -9.75
CA HIS A 148 19.57 3.60 -9.59
C HIS A 148 18.30 4.13 -10.26
N PHE A 149 17.61 5.06 -9.58
CA PHE A 149 16.42 5.74 -10.11
C PHE A 149 16.53 7.24 -9.93
N ARG A 150 16.15 7.98 -10.98
CA ARG A 150 15.84 9.40 -10.91
C ARG A 150 14.40 9.58 -11.36
N ILE A 151 13.60 10.23 -10.53
CA ILE A 151 12.13 10.31 -10.69
C ILE A 151 11.70 11.77 -10.58
N ARG A 152 10.78 12.16 -11.46
CA ARG A 152 9.96 13.36 -11.29
C ARG A 152 8.56 12.96 -10.86
N TYR A 153 8.10 13.50 -9.74
CA TYR A 153 6.73 13.32 -9.28
C TYR A 153 5.95 14.62 -9.40
N THR A 154 4.72 14.56 -9.89
CA THR A 154 3.89 15.75 -10.14
C THR A 154 2.46 15.53 -9.67
N VAL A 155 1.91 16.49 -8.95
CA VAL A 155 0.49 16.61 -8.63
C VAL A 155 -0.07 17.85 -9.32
N THR A 156 -1.19 17.69 -10.04
CA THR A 156 -1.85 18.77 -10.80
C THR A 156 -3.30 18.89 -10.33
N VAL A 157 -3.61 19.95 -9.60
CA VAL A 157 -4.99 20.31 -9.23
C VAL A 157 -5.67 20.99 -10.42
N LYS A 158 -6.90 20.56 -10.71
CA LYS A 158 -7.69 21.10 -11.84
C LYS A 158 -7.94 22.60 -11.69
N PRO A 159 -8.07 23.34 -12.80
CA PRO A 159 -8.44 24.78 -12.76
C PRO A 159 -9.74 25.01 -11.98
N ASP A 160 -9.80 26.12 -11.28
CA ASP A 160 -10.99 26.65 -10.60
C ASP A 160 -11.65 25.73 -9.54
N VAL A 161 -10.97 24.63 -9.15
CA VAL A 161 -11.39 23.78 -8.03
C VAL A 161 -11.20 24.50 -6.69
N VAL A 162 -10.16 25.33 -6.61
CA VAL A 162 -9.88 26.21 -5.47
C VAL A 162 -10.03 27.64 -5.94
N PRO A 163 -10.73 28.52 -5.20
CA PRO A 163 -10.90 29.92 -5.56
C PRO A 163 -9.55 30.63 -5.73
N ALA A 164 -9.48 31.50 -6.71
CA ALA A 164 -8.26 32.28 -6.98
C ALA A 164 -7.81 33.08 -5.74
N GLY A 165 -6.51 33.04 -5.45
CA GLY A 165 -5.92 33.70 -4.28
C GLY A 165 -5.89 32.83 -3.03
N GLU A 166 -6.68 31.75 -2.95
CA GLU A 166 -6.63 30.79 -1.85
C GLU A 166 -5.37 29.90 -1.92
N THR A 167 -4.90 29.45 -0.76
CA THR A 167 -3.71 28.60 -0.66
C THR A 167 -4.07 27.13 -0.81
N VAL A 168 -3.47 26.49 -1.82
CA VAL A 168 -3.49 25.03 -1.98
C VAL A 168 -2.29 24.46 -1.23
N ARG A 169 -2.53 23.44 -0.40
CA ARG A 169 -1.54 22.71 0.38
C ARG A 169 -1.40 21.31 -0.22
N CYS A 170 -0.17 20.88 -0.49
CA CYS A 170 0.12 19.61 -1.15
C CYS A 170 1.25 18.86 -0.45
N TRP A 171 1.04 17.55 -0.27
CA TRP A 171 2.04 16.60 0.20
C TRP A 171 2.36 15.63 -0.93
N LEU A 172 3.62 15.57 -1.34
CA LEU A 172 4.10 14.64 -2.37
C LEU A 172 4.85 13.47 -1.72
N PRO A 173 4.81 12.26 -2.32
CA PRO A 173 5.47 11.08 -1.79
C PRO A 173 6.97 11.07 -2.10
N MET A 174 7.81 11.06 -1.07
CA MET A 174 9.27 11.02 -1.17
C MET A 174 9.83 9.68 -0.71
N PRO A 175 10.90 9.12 -1.36
CA PRO A 175 11.56 7.94 -0.84
C PRO A 175 12.05 8.13 0.60
N ARG A 176 11.87 7.12 1.46
CA ARG A 176 12.36 7.11 2.84
C ARG A 176 13.89 7.00 2.87
N THR A 177 14.51 7.62 3.87
CA THR A 177 15.97 7.60 4.06
C THR A 177 16.44 6.66 5.19
N ASP A 178 15.51 6.04 5.91
CA ASP A 178 15.76 5.14 7.05
C ASP A 178 15.53 3.65 6.72
N VAL A 179 15.31 3.32 5.46
CA VAL A 179 15.17 1.94 4.98
C VAL A 179 16.48 1.45 4.40
N MET A 180 17.07 0.39 4.97
CA MET A 180 18.40 -0.11 4.62
C MET A 180 18.57 -0.44 3.12
N ARG A 181 17.52 -0.91 2.47
CA ARG A 181 17.51 -1.25 1.03
C ARG A 181 17.29 -0.06 0.09
N GLN A 182 17.18 1.15 0.64
CA GLN A 182 16.96 2.39 -0.12
C GLN A 182 18.02 3.41 0.31
N GLN A 183 18.99 3.62 -0.56
CA GLN A 183 20.21 4.37 -0.23
C GLN A 183 20.38 5.58 -1.14
N ASN A 184 21.29 6.48 -0.78
CA ASN A 184 21.65 7.65 -1.56
C ASN A 184 20.46 8.54 -1.96
N VAL A 185 19.42 8.58 -1.12
CA VAL A 185 18.21 9.36 -1.38
C VAL A 185 18.52 10.85 -1.36
N LYS A 186 18.28 11.55 -2.47
CA LYS A 186 18.48 12.99 -2.61
C LYS A 186 17.28 13.65 -3.26
N LEU A 187 16.77 14.71 -2.65
CA LEU A 187 15.82 15.63 -3.30
C LEU A 187 16.64 16.60 -4.17
N LEU A 188 16.38 16.61 -5.46
CA LEU A 188 17.13 17.40 -6.45
C LEU A 188 16.50 18.76 -6.70
N SER A 189 15.17 18.80 -6.81
CA SER A 189 14.42 20.05 -7.02
C SER A 189 12.97 19.94 -6.56
N THR A 190 12.36 21.08 -6.31
CA THR A 190 10.93 21.25 -6.00
C THR A 190 10.36 22.42 -6.79
N SER A 191 9.05 22.38 -7.11
CA SER A 191 8.37 23.44 -7.83
C SER A 191 8.15 24.72 -7.01
N GLN A 192 8.34 24.66 -5.70
CA GLN A 192 8.28 25.80 -4.78
C GLN A 192 9.58 25.89 -4.01
N PRO A 193 10.16 27.09 -3.83
CA PRO A 193 11.39 27.26 -3.06
C PRO A 193 11.21 26.93 -1.57
N ASP A 194 10.03 27.19 -1.03
CA ASP A 194 9.64 26.90 0.33
C ASP A 194 8.96 25.54 0.39
N TYR A 195 9.59 24.57 1.01
CA TYR A 195 9.08 23.23 1.21
C TYR A 195 9.47 22.67 2.58
N GLN A 196 8.75 21.64 3.03
CA GLN A 196 9.08 20.92 4.27
C GLN A 196 9.15 19.41 3.97
N ARG A 197 10.18 18.75 4.51
CA ARG A 197 10.28 17.29 4.47
C ARG A 197 9.82 16.72 5.80
N SER A 198 9.06 15.61 5.75
CA SER A 198 8.71 14.90 6.97
C SER A 198 9.95 14.31 7.64
N PRO A 199 10.06 14.40 8.99
CA PRO A 199 11.00 13.58 9.74
C PRO A 199 10.71 12.10 9.54
N MET A 200 11.74 11.25 9.54
CA MET A 200 11.58 9.79 9.40
C MET A 200 10.88 9.11 10.58
N THR A 201 10.64 9.84 11.66
CA THR A 201 9.75 9.41 12.76
C THR A 201 8.28 9.33 12.35
N TYR A 202 7.89 9.99 11.23
CA TYR A 202 6.58 9.82 10.60
C TYR A 202 6.59 8.60 9.68
N ALA A 203 5.49 7.87 9.66
CA ALA A 203 5.37 6.67 8.84
C ALA A 203 5.33 6.99 7.34
N HIS A 204 4.74 8.13 6.98
CA HIS A 204 4.63 8.61 5.60
C HIS A 204 5.73 9.61 5.30
N SER A 205 6.57 9.33 4.29
CA SER A 205 7.63 10.22 3.85
C SER A 205 7.10 11.22 2.82
N THR A 206 7.13 12.52 3.19
CA THR A 206 6.50 13.57 2.40
C THR A 206 7.42 14.75 2.11
N VAL A 207 7.18 15.40 0.96
CA VAL A 207 7.58 16.77 0.67
C VAL A 207 6.32 17.62 0.60
N TYR A 208 6.20 18.56 1.51
CA TYR A 208 5.08 19.47 1.62
C TYR A 208 5.39 20.82 0.98
N MET A 209 4.43 21.35 0.21
CA MET A 209 4.51 22.66 -0.44
C MET A 209 3.17 23.37 -0.41
N GLU A 210 3.21 24.69 -0.53
CA GLU A 210 2.02 25.55 -0.68
C GLU A 210 2.12 26.41 -1.95
N LYS A 211 0.97 26.68 -2.58
CA LYS A 211 0.89 27.57 -3.72
C LYS A 211 -0.49 28.25 -3.79
N LYS A 212 -0.52 29.52 -4.20
CA LYS A 212 -1.78 30.22 -4.46
C LYS A 212 -2.42 29.71 -5.74
N ALA A 213 -3.74 29.45 -5.70
CA ALA A 213 -4.54 29.15 -6.87
C ALA A 213 -4.69 30.41 -7.75
N GLU A 214 -4.66 30.23 -9.08
CA GLU A 214 -4.87 31.26 -10.06
C GLU A 214 -6.12 30.94 -10.90
N ALA A 215 -6.93 31.96 -11.21
CA ALA A 215 -8.14 31.76 -11.99
C ALA A 215 -7.84 31.16 -13.39
N GLY A 216 -8.60 30.14 -13.77
CA GLY A 216 -8.50 29.46 -15.05
C GLY A 216 -7.22 28.62 -15.23
N LYS A 217 -6.34 28.53 -14.22
CA LYS A 217 -5.09 27.78 -14.33
C LYS A 217 -5.04 26.58 -13.39
N PRO A 218 -4.40 25.47 -13.79
CA PRO A 218 -4.13 24.38 -12.88
C PRO A 218 -3.08 24.78 -11.82
N THR A 219 -3.21 24.29 -10.59
CA THR A 219 -2.16 24.43 -9.59
C THR A 219 -1.28 23.19 -9.62
N VAL A 220 -0.01 23.37 -9.95
CA VAL A 220 0.94 22.27 -10.16
C VAL A 220 2.01 22.29 -9.09
N PHE A 221 2.24 21.13 -8.48
CA PHE A 221 3.34 20.83 -7.58
C PHE A 221 4.19 19.70 -8.16
N SER A 222 5.51 19.85 -8.09
CA SER A 222 6.41 18.78 -8.52
C SER A 222 7.66 18.74 -7.68
N GLU A 223 8.26 17.59 -7.64
CA GLU A 223 9.57 17.32 -7.08
C GLU A 223 10.37 16.39 -7.99
N GLU A 224 11.68 16.45 -7.90
CA GLU A 224 12.59 15.55 -8.56
C GLU A 224 13.58 15.01 -7.52
N PHE A 225 13.77 13.71 -7.51
CA PHE A 225 14.65 13.02 -6.57
C PHE A 225 15.37 11.83 -7.22
N GLU A 226 16.45 11.39 -6.58
CA GLU A 226 17.19 10.20 -6.97
C GLU A 226 17.43 9.30 -5.76
N PHE A 227 17.60 8.00 -6.01
CA PHE A 227 17.94 7.02 -4.98
C PHE A 227 18.41 5.71 -5.60
N ASP A 228 19.08 4.88 -4.77
CA ASP A 228 19.45 3.52 -5.11
C ASP A 228 18.55 2.54 -4.37
N ALA A 229 17.85 1.68 -5.10
CA ALA A 229 17.03 0.61 -4.56
C ALA A 229 17.76 -0.73 -4.64
N TYR A 230 17.82 -1.43 -3.52
CA TYR A 230 18.40 -2.78 -3.43
C TYR A 230 17.29 -3.80 -3.27
N GLY A 231 17.41 -4.93 -3.96
CA GLY A 231 16.68 -6.11 -3.59
C GLY A 231 17.21 -6.68 -2.28
N ALA A 232 16.38 -7.42 -1.57
CA ALA A 232 16.77 -8.13 -0.36
C ALA A 232 16.31 -9.58 -0.41
N TRP A 233 17.09 -10.50 0.18
CA TRP A 233 16.67 -11.87 0.30
C TRP A 233 17.29 -12.54 1.53
N PHE A 234 16.42 -13.17 2.31
CA PHE A 234 16.74 -13.95 3.50
C PHE A 234 16.52 -15.43 3.18
N ASP A 235 17.58 -16.25 3.25
CA ASP A 235 17.45 -17.69 3.09
C ASP A 235 16.81 -18.29 4.36
N LEU A 236 15.49 -18.27 4.38
CA LEU A 236 14.70 -18.72 5.53
C LEU A 236 14.73 -20.24 5.73
N ASP A 237 15.12 -21.02 4.72
CA ASP A 237 15.21 -22.49 4.82
C ASP A 237 16.39 -22.92 5.69
N THR A 238 17.45 -22.11 5.70
CA THR A 238 18.64 -22.34 6.51
C THR A 238 18.64 -21.59 7.85
N ALA A 239 17.62 -20.75 8.07
CA ALA A 239 17.53 -19.93 9.26
C ALA A 239 17.12 -20.78 10.49
N ASN A 240 17.92 -20.71 11.55
CA ASN A 240 17.54 -21.23 12.85
C ASN A 240 16.61 -20.23 13.55
N VAL A 241 15.31 -20.33 13.27
CA VAL A 241 14.29 -19.41 13.79
C VAL A 241 14.02 -19.72 15.26
N LYS A 242 14.41 -18.78 16.14
CA LYS A 242 14.14 -18.88 17.57
C LYS A 242 12.73 -18.47 17.94
N ALA A 243 12.31 -18.82 19.15
CA ALA A 243 11.07 -18.32 19.74
C ALA A 243 11.16 -16.80 19.95
N TYR A 244 10.04 -16.12 19.79
CA TYR A 244 9.95 -14.67 20.04
C TYR A 244 10.13 -14.33 21.52
N ASP A 245 10.82 -13.23 21.79
CA ASP A 245 10.71 -12.57 23.08
C ASP A 245 9.43 -11.74 23.12
N THR A 246 8.40 -12.32 23.71
CA THR A 246 7.05 -11.73 23.79
C THR A 246 6.97 -10.55 24.77
N THR A 247 8.03 -10.25 25.50
CA THR A 247 8.07 -9.14 26.47
C THR A 247 8.41 -7.83 25.82
N THR A 248 9.03 -7.83 24.64
CA THR A 248 9.51 -6.65 23.93
C THR A 248 8.38 -5.72 23.47
N PRO A 249 8.60 -4.40 23.47
CA PRO A 249 7.65 -3.44 22.88
C PRO A 249 7.36 -3.75 21.40
N LEU A 250 8.38 -4.15 20.62
CA LEU A 250 8.21 -4.53 19.21
C LEU A 250 7.20 -5.65 19.06
N TYR A 251 7.38 -6.75 19.80
CA TYR A 251 6.46 -7.90 19.73
C TYR A 251 5.03 -7.47 20.06
N LYS A 252 4.84 -6.77 21.19
CA LYS A 252 3.52 -6.33 21.66
C LYS A 252 2.83 -5.41 20.65
N THR A 253 3.57 -4.45 20.08
CA THR A 253 3.01 -3.51 19.10
C THR A 253 2.60 -4.22 17.82
N TYR A 254 3.46 -5.07 17.28
CA TYR A 254 3.25 -5.65 15.95
C TYR A 254 2.53 -7.01 15.96
N THR A 255 2.07 -7.46 17.14
CA THR A 255 1.10 -8.59 17.30
C THR A 255 -0.24 -8.12 17.88
N SER A 256 -0.44 -6.82 18.09
CA SER A 256 -1.71 -6.25 18.53
C SER A 256 -2.62 -5.93 17.36
N GLU A 257 -3.89 -5.76 17.67
CA GLU A 257 -4.87 -5.15 16.76
C GLU A 257 -4.49 -3.70 16.45
N ARG A 258 -4.94 -3.21 15.32
CA ARG A 258 -4.85 -1.82 14.93
C ARG A 258 -6.07 -1.46 14.10
N ASP A 259 -6.97 -0.76 14.75
CA ASP A 259 -8.20 -0.28 14.16
C ASP A 259 -7.86 0.65 12.97
N GLN A 260 -8.59 0.57 11.86
CA GLN A 260 -9.82 -0.24 11.64
C GLN A 260 -9.54 -1.49 10.77
N HIS A 261 -8.30 -1.71 10.29
CA HIS A 261 -7.99 -2.74 9.29
C HIS A 261 -7.26 -3.97 9.85
N ILE A 262 -6.66 -3.89 11.04
CA ILE A 262 -6.09 -5.07 11.70
C ILE A 262 -6.94 -5.38 12.93
N VAL A 263 -8.02 -6.13 12.72
CA VAL A 263 -8.98 -6.53 13.76
C VAL A 263 -9.09 -8.05 13.78
N PHE A 264 -8.93 -8.63 14.97
CA PHE A 264 -8.95 -10.09 15.14
C PHE A 264 -10.37 -10.59 15.39
N THR A 265 -11.22 -10.48 14.39
CA THR A 265 -12.58 -11.00 14.46
C THR A 265 -12.58 -12.51 14.72
N PRO A 266 -13.70 -13.10 15.23
CA PRO A 266 -13.81 -14.54 15.38
C PRO A 266 -13.53 -15.31 14.08
N GLN A 267 -13.94 -14.75 12.92
CA GLN A 267 -13.66 -15.32 11.60
C GLN A 267 -12.17 -15.35 11.28
N ILE A 268 -11.45 -14.24 11.51
CA ILE A 268 -9.99 -14.12 11.31
C ILE A 268 -9.25 -15.10 12.20
N ARG A 269 -9.59 -15.19 13.51
CA ARG A 269 -8.93 -16.12 14.44
C ARG A 269 -9.14 -17.57 14.01
N ALA A 270 -10.38 -17.98 13.75
CA ALA A 270 -10.69 -19.34 13.34
C ALA A 270 -10.02 -19.71 12.00
N LEU A 271 -9.93 -18.75 11.06
CA LEU A 271 -9.23 -18.94 9.79
C LEU A 271 -7.73 -19.13 10.01
N ALA A 272 -7.09 -18.26 10.77
CA ALA A 272 -5.65 -18.34 11.05
C ALA A 272 -5.28 -19.66 11.75
N GLU A 273 -6.04 -20.09 12.77
CA GLU A 273 -5.87 -21.35 13.45
C GLU A 273 -6.01 -22.55 12.49
N ARG A 274 -7.05 -22.56 11.66
CA ARG A 274 -7.28 -23.63 10.68
C ARG A 274 -6.14 -23.72 9.66
N LEU A 275 -5.68 -22.60 9.11
CA LEU A 275 -4.61 -22.56 8.11
C LEU A 275 -3.28 -23.03 8.68
N THR A 276 -3.03 -22.75 9.96
CA THR A 276 -1.75 -23.02 10.59
C THR A 276 -1.74 -24.29 11.46
N ALA A 277 -2.83 -25.05 11.49
CA ALA A 277 -2.97 -26.29 12.27
C ALA A 277 -1.81 -27.28 11.99
N GLY A 278 -1.06 -27.70 13.03
CA GLY A 278 0.09 -28.58 12.92
C GLY A 278 1.39 -27.92 12.44
N ALA A 279 1.42 -26.62 12.10
CA ALA A 279 2.65 -25.89 11.88
C ALA A 279 3.26 -25.44 13.21
N THR A 280 4.51 -25.77 13.46
CA THR A 280 5.17 -25.55 14.77
C THR A 280 6.03 -24.30 14.81
N THR A 281 6.47 -23.78 13.66
CA THR A 281 7.33 -22.60 13.59
C THR A 281 6.59 -21.38 12.99
N PRO A 282 6.95 -20.15 13.38
CA PRO A 282 6.39 -18.94 12.78
C PRO A 282 6.50 -18.92 11.25
N LEU A 283 7.64 -19.34 10.72
CA LEU A 283 7.87 -19.41 9.27
C LEU A 283 6.94 -20.41 8.58
N ALA A 284 6.78 -21.62 9.13
CA ALA A 284 5.87 -22.62 8.56
C ALA A 284 4.42 -22.13 8.58
N LYS A 285 4.01 -21.41 9.62
CA LYS A 285 2.68 -20.76 9.69
C LYS A 285 2.53 -19.67 8.63
N ALA A 286 3.50 -18.76 8.52
CA ALA A 286 3.49 -17.70 7.52
C ALA A 286 3.45 -18.25 6.08
N ARG A 287 4.22 -19.29 5.76
CA ARG A 287 4.19 -19.96 4.45
C ARG A 287 2.81 -20.54 4.10
N ARG A 288 2.09 -21.11 5.07
CA ARG A 288 0.75 -21.64 4.83
C ARG A 288 -0.25 -20.53 4.56
N ILE A 289 -0.19 -19.43 5.31
CA ILE A 289 -1.05 -18.26 5.08
C ILE A 289 -0.73 -17.64 3.71
N PHE A 290 0.56 -17.43 3.41
CA PHE A 290 1.04 -16.87 2.13
C PHE A 290 0.51 -17.68 0.94
N LYS A 291 0.76 -18.99 0.94
CA LYS A 291 0.31 -19.89 -0.11
C LYS A 291 -1.21 -19.90 -0.26
N TRP A 292 -1.95 -19.93 0.86
CA TRP A 292 -3.39 -19.93 0.84
C TRP A 292 -3.96 -18.65 0.23
N ILE A 293 -3.39 -17.49 0.56
CA ILE A 293 -3.84 -16.22 -0.05
C ILE A 293 -3.53 -16.21 -1.55
N ASP A 294 -2.33 -16.57 -1.97
CA ASP A 294 -1.92 -16.63 -3.38
C ASP A 294 -2.85 -17.54 -4.22
N GLU A 295 -3.23 -18.71 -3.68
CA GLU A 295 -4.07 -19.69 -4.37
C GLU A 295 -5.56 -19.28 -4.45
N ASN A 296 -6.06 -18.43 -3.53
CA ASN A 296 -7.49 -18.19 -3.37
C ASN A 296 -7.95 -16.77 -3.73
N PHE A 297 -7.04 -15.78 -3.75
CA PHE A 297 -7.41 -14.37 -3.97
C PHE A 297 -6.75 -13.80 -5.22
N PRO A 298 -7.39 -13.93 -6.39
CA PRO A 298 -6.88 -13.29 -7.60
C PRO A 298 -6.80 -11.77 -7.42
N TRP A 299 -5.78 -11.16 -8.03
CA TRP A 299 -5.66 -9.71 -8.01
C TRP A 299 -6.80 -9.03 -8.77
N ALA A 300 -7.42 -8.04 -8.15
CA ALA A 300 -8.43 -7.19 -8.76
C ALA A 300 -8.24 -5.75 -8.27
N SER A 301 -8.59 -4.78 -9.11
CA SER A 301 -8.54 -3.37 -8.73
C SER A 301 -9.46 -3.09 -7.55
N ALA A 302 -8.94 -2.44 -6.52
CA ALA A 302 -9.74 -2.02 -5.37
C ALA A 302 -10.47 -0.70 -5.65
N ARG A 303 -11.61 -0.51 -4.98
CA ARG A 303 -12.15 0.81 -4.71
C ARG A 303 -11.31 1.51 -3.66
N GLU A 304 -11.45 2.82 -3.54
CA GLU A 304 -10.64 3.58 -2.60
C GLU A 304 -10.80 3.05 -1.16
N TYR A 305 -9.68 2.83 -0.47
CA TYR A 305 -9.64 2.19 0.85
C TYR A 305 -10.42 2.97 1.89
N SER A 306 -10.48 4.31 1.76
CA SER A 306 -11.31 5.17 2.60
C SER A 306 -12.82 4.87 2.56
N THR A 307 -13.26 4.09 1.57
CA THR A 307 -14.66 3.65 1.43
C THR A 307 -14.90 2.23 1.95
N ILE A 308 -13.88 1.58 2.53
CA ILE A 308 -13.93 0.22 3.07
C ILE A 308 -13.73 0.27 4.58
N GLU A 309 -14.70 -0.23 5.32
CA GLU A 309 -14.67 -0.18 6.79
C GLU A 309 -13.59 -1.11 7.37
N ASN A 310 -13.53 -2.36 6.90
CA ASN A 310 -12.50 -3.32 7.27
C ASN A 310 -12.02 -4.08 6.03
N ILE A 311 -10.77 -3.84 5.63
CA ILE A 311 -10.21 -4.39 4.40
C ILE A 311 -10.05 -5.91 4.44
N PRO A 312 -9.48 -6.56 5.48
CA PRO A 312 -9.41 -8.02 5.57
C PRO A 312 -10.78 -8.72 5.44
N GLU A 313 -11.80 -8.22 6.13
CA GLU A 313 -13.16 -8.77 6.04
C GLU A 313 -13.75 -8.57 4.63
N TYR A 314 -13.49 -7.42 3.99
CA TYR A 314 -13.87 -7.17 2.61
C TYR A 314 -13.24 -8.18 1.65
N VAL A 315 -11.93 -8.46 1.78
CA VAL A 315 -11.22 -9.46 0.96
C VAL A 315 -11.83 -10.84 1.14
N LEU A 316 -12.07 -11.27 2.38
CA LEU A 316 -12.68 -12.57 2.68
C LEU A 316 -14.11 -12.69 2.12
N ALA A 317 -14.90 -11.63 2.16
CA ALA A 317 -16.26 -11.62 1.65
C ALA A 317 -16.34 -11.65 0.11
N ASN A 318 -15.38 -11.02 -0.57
CA ASN A 318 -15.37 -10.86 -2.01
C ASN A 318 -14.45 -11.83 -2.76
N ASN A 319 -13.60 -12.60 -2.06
CA ASN A 319 -12.66 -13.58 -2.61
C ASN A 319 -11.69 -12.99 -3.66
N HIS A 320 -11.29 -11.73 -3.51
CA HIS A 320 -10.27 -11.07 -4.31
C HIS A 320 -9.75 -9.84 -3.57
N GLY A 321 -8.63 -9.29 -4.04
CA GLY A 321 -8.09 -8.04 -3.52
C GLY A 321 -6.96 -7.50 -4.39
N ASP A 322 -6.59 -6.24 -4.17
CA ASP A 322 -5.34 -5.69 -4.70
C ASP A 322 -4.18 -5.90 -3.74
N CYS A 323 -3.02 -5.27 -4.05
CA CYS A 323 -1.79 -5.45 -3.30
C CYS A 323 -1.94 -5.09 -1.81
N GLY A 324 -2.51 -3.94 -1.48
CA GLY A 324 -2.68 -3.51 -0.10
C GLY A 324 -3.72 -4.32 0.66
N GLN A 325 -4.78 -4.71 -0.03
CA GLN A 325 -5.86 -5.50 0.55
C GLN A 325 -5.40 -6.90 0.97
N VAL A 326 -4.71 -7.64 0.09
CA VAL A 326 -4.20 -8.98 0.44
C VAL A 326 -3.03 -8.91 1.43
N THR A 327 -2.25 -7.83 1.40
CA THR A 327 -1.20 -7.57 2.40
C THR A 327 -1.80 -7.38 3.79
N LEU A 328 -2.84 -6.56 3.93
CA LEU A 328 -3.53 -6.36 5.21
C LEU A 328 -4.18 -7.64 5.72
N LEU A 329 -4.77 -8.47 4.85
CA LEU A 329 -5.29 -9.78 5.22
C LEU A 329 -4.17 -10.68 5.76
N PHE A 330 -3.04 -10.76 5.05
CA PHE A 330 -1.87 -11.55 5.47
C PHE A 330 -1.35 -11.10 6.84
N LEU A 331 -1.14 -9.81 7.02
CA LEU A 331 -0.64 -9.23 8.27
C LEU A 331 -1.62 -9.46 9.43
N THR A 332 -2.93 -9.34 9.19
CA THR A 332 -3.95 -9.57 10.20
C THR A 332 -3.97 -11.03 10.66
N LEU A 333 -3.91 -11.97 9.72
CA LEU A 333 -3.80 -13.40 10.03
C LEU A 333 -2.50 -13.72 10.80
N CYS A 334 -1.36 -13.19 10.37
CA CYS A 334 -0.06 -13.38 11.04
C CYS A 334 -0.07 -12.80 12.46
N ARG A 335 -0.52 -11.56 12.65
CA ARG A 335 -0.58 -10.93 13.97
C ARG A 335 -1.50 -11.69 14.94
N SER A 336 -2.64 -12.19 14.45
CA SER A 336 -3.62 -12.92 15.29
C SER A 336 -3.08 -14.22 15.89
N ILE A 337 -2.00 -14.76 15.33
CA ILE A 337 -1.31 -15.97 15.81
C ILE A 337 0.09 -15.69 16.36
N GLY A 338 0.40 -14.44 16.66
CA GLY A 338 1.64 -14.03 17.32
C GLY A 338 2.86 -13.90 16.40
N ILE A 339 2.68 -13.68 15.10
CA ILE A 339 3.76 -13.32 14.18
C ILE A 339 3.72 -11.80 13.98
N PRO A 340 4.76 -11.05 14.46
CA PRO A 340 4.78 -9.61 14.30
C PRO A 340 4.89 -9.23 12.84
N GLY A 341 4.09 -8.26 12.40
CA GLY A 341 4.11 -7.79 11.02
C GLY A 341 3.68 -6.33 10.91
N HIS A 342 4.21 -5.62 9.92
CA HIS A 342 3.78 -4.26 9.59
C HIS A 342 3.67 -4.03 8.09
N PHE A 343 2.92 -2.99 7.74
CA PHE A 343 2.63 -2.62 6.38
C PHE A 343 3.73 -1.71 5.83
N GLN A 344 4.11 -1.91 4.57
CA GLN A 344 4.91 -0.99 3.78
C GLN A 344 4.24 -0.71 2.45
N SER A 345 4.43 0.50 1.92
CA SER A 345 3.94 0.86 0.60
C SER A 345 4.77 1.94 -0.08
N GLY A 346 4.50 2.12 -1.36
CA GLY A 346 5.17 3.08 -2.22
C GLY A 346 4.92 2.75 -3.68
N PHE A 347 5.97 2.45 -4.43
CA PHE A 347 5.85 2.19 -5.87
C PHE A 347 6.62 0.94 -6.27
N MET A 348 6.08 0.20 -7.23
CA MET A 348 6.85 -0.68 -8.09
C MET A 348 7.33 0.10 -9.31
N LEU A 349 8.59 -0.14 -9.70
CA LEU A 349 9.29 0.61 -10.75
C LEU A 349 9.81 -0.31 -11.86
N HIS A 350 9.12 -1.41 -12.12
CA HIS A 350 9.46 -2.31 -13.21
C HIS A 350 9.32 -1.62 -14.56
N PRO A 351 10.24 -1.83 -15.53
CA PRO A 351 10.20 -1.17 -16.80
C PRO A 351 8.88 -1.35 -17.55
N GLY A 352 8.14 -0.26 -17.74
CA GLY A 352 6.85 -0.24 -18.43
C GLY A 352 5.65 -0.77 -17.63
N ASP A 353 5.83 -0.93 -16.32
CA ASP A 353 4.81 -1.33 -15.36
C ASP A 353 5.00 -0.56 -14.04
N GLU A 354 5.37 0.72 -14.15
CA GLU A 354 5.51 1.61 -13.00
C GLU A 354 4.13 1.92 -12.42
N ASN A 355 3.95 1.62 -11.12
CA ASN A 355 2.64 1.80 -10.49
C ASN A 355 2.76 1.91 -8.96
N LEU A 356 1.66 2.30 -8.32
CA LEU A 356 1.45 2.16 -6.88
C LEU A 356 1.60 0.69 -6.49
N HIS A 357 2.21 0.43 -5.33
CA HIS A 357 2.33 -0.92 -4.83
C HIS A 357 2.47 -1.00 -3.32
N ASP A 358 1.88 -2.04 -2.75
CA ASP A 358 1.86 -2.33 -1.33
C ASP A 358 2.44 -3.71 -1.05
N TRP A 359 3.13 -3.82 0.08
CA TRP A 359 3.69 -5.04 0.62
C TRP A 359 3.79 -4.92 2.14
N GLY A 360 4.40 -5.88 2.79
CA GLY A 360 4.62 -5.84 4.22
C GLY A 360 5.96 -6.40 4.62
N GLU A 361 6.20 -6.40 5.92
CA GLU A 361 7.32 -7.11 6.54
C GLU A 361 6.79 -7.91 7.73
N ILE A 362 7.37 -9.10 7.95
CA ILE A 362 7.20 -9.85 9.20
C ILE A 362 8.51 -9.89 9.96
N TYR A 363 8.43 -9.86 11.28
CA TYR A 363 9.61 -9.98 12.12
C TYR A 363 9.94 -11.44 12.37
N ILE A 364 11.17 -11.82 12.12
CA ILE A 364 11.70 -13.15 12.47
C ILE A 364 12.79 -12.96 13.52
N GLN A 365 12.63 -13.65 14.68
CA GLN A 365 13.58 -13.52 15.78
C GLN A 365 15.01 -13.79 15.31
N ASP A 366 15.96 -12.93 15.68
CA ASP A 366 17.37 -12.91 15.27
C ASP A 366 17.66 -12.56 13.81
N LEU A 367 16.67 -12.46 12.93
CA LEU A 367 16.84 -11.98 11.57
C LEU A 367 16.40 -10.52 11.40
N GLY A 368 15.45 -10.08 12.22
CA GLY A 368 14.82 -8.76 12.07
C GLY A 368 13.61 -8.79 11.14
N TRP A 369 13.31 -7.62 10.56
CA TRP A 369 12.23 -7.48 9.60
C TRP A 369 12.62 -8.09 8.26
N VAL A 370 11.76 -8.98 7.76
CA VAL A 370 11.91 -9.63 6.45
C VAL A 370 10.72 -9.26 5.57
N PRO A 371 10.97 -8.86 4.31
CA PRO A 371 9.91 -8.40 3.42
C PRO A 371 8.99 -9.54 2.98
N VAL A 372 7.72 -9.18 2.77
CA VAL A 372 6.69 -10.07 2.24
C VAL A 372 5.85 -9.31 1.22
N ASP A 373 5.77 -9.81 -0.01
CA ASP A 373 4.90 -9.26 -1.03
C ASP A 373 3.83 -10.28 -1.45
N MET A 374 2.63 -10.10 -0.90
CA MET A 374 1.51 -11.00 -1.15
C MET A 374 0.96 -10.91 -2.57
N SER A 375 1.09 -9.74 -3.21
CA SER A 375 0.54 -9.49 -4.55
C SER A 375 1.42 -10.06 -5.66
N PHE A 376 2.73 -10.09 -5.45
CA PHE A 376 3.66 -10.81 -6.33
C PHE A 376 3.63 -12.32 -6.05
N GLY A 377 3.31 -12.72 -4.84
CA GLY A 377 2.97 -14.08 -4.47
C GLY A 377 3.98 -15.13 -4.92
N ILE A 378 3.49 -16.25 -5.43
CA ILE A 378 4.31 -17.32 -6.00
C ILE A 378 4.60 -17.02 -7.47
N PRO A 379 5.88 -16.70 -7.83
CA PRO A 379 6.19 -16.32 -9.20
C PRO A 379 6.00 -17.47 -10.19
N ALA A 380 5.35 -17.18 -11.32
CA ALA A 380 5.14 -18.18 -12.39
C ALA A 380 6.45 -18.73 -12.98
N TYR A 381 7.57 -17.99 -12.85
CA TYR A 381 8.91 -18.42 -13.28
C TYR A 381 9.66 -19.28 -12.25
N ALA A 382 9.10 -19.55 -11.07
CA ALA A 382 9.73 -20.31 -10.01
C ALA A 382 10.03 -21.76 -10.45
N LYS A 383 11.27 -22.22 -10.22
CA LYS A 383 11.74 -23.56 -10.61
C LYS A 383 12.10 -24.46 -9.40
N ASN A 384 12.14 -23.87 -8.21
CA ASN A 384 12.49 -24.53 -6.96
C ASN A 384 11.82 -23.82 -5.78
N GLU A 385 11.88 -24.42 -4.60
CA GLU A 385 11.20 -23.91 -3.40
C GLU A 385 11.67 -22.49 -2.99
N LYS A 386 12.97 -22.19 -3.14
CA LYS A 386 13.50 -20.86 -2.82
C LYS A 386 12.94 -19.78 -3.75
N GLU A 387 12.81 -20.06 -5.05
CA GLU A 387 12.17 -19.15 -5.99
C GLU A 387 10.64 -19.07 -5.74
N THR A 388 10.00 -20.18 -5.36
CA THR A 388 8.56 -20.23 -5.01
C THR A 388 8.24 -19.29 -3.85
N PHE A 389 9.08 -19.26 -2.82
CA PHE A 389 8.88 -18.40 -1.66
C PHE A 389 9.77 -17.14 -1.66
N PHE A 390 10.24 -16.70 -2.83
CA PHE A 390 11.09 -15.50 -2.90
C PHE A 390 10.41 -14.30 -2.23
N PHE A 391 9.15 -14.03 -2.51
CA PHE A 391 8.40 -12.92 -1.95
C PHE A 391 7.87 -13.15 -0.51
N LEU A 392 8.30 -14.22 0.14
CA LEU A 392 8.18 -14.40 1.59
C LEU A 392 9.60 -14.50 2.19
N GLY A 393 10.22 -13.36 2.43
CA GLY A 393 11.60 -13.23 2.90
C GLY A 393 12.53 -12.53 1.89
N GLY A 394 12.01 -12.13 0.74
CA GLY A 394 12.72 -11.36 -0.28
C GLY A 394 11.84 -10.33 -0.95
N ILE A 395 12.50 -9.39 -1.60
CA ILE A 395 11.86 -8.34 -2.41
C ILE A 395 12.81 -7.92 -3.52
N ASP A 396 12.26 -7.58 -4.67
CA ASP A 396 13.03 -7.13 -5.84
C ASP A 396 13.58 -5.70 -5.70
N SER A 397 14.48 -5.31 -6.63
CA SER A 397 15.14 -4.01 -6.62
C SER A 397 14.32 -2.88 -7.24
N PHE A 398 13.15 -3.19 -7.81
CA PHE A 398 12.30 -2.21 -8.47
C PHE A 398 11.25 -1.64 -7.50
N ARG A 399 11.68 -1.21 -6.31
CA ARG A 399 10.80 -0.73 -5.24
C ARG A 399 11.24 0.60 -4.67
N MET A 400 10.30 1.53 -4.58
CA MET A 400 10.46 2.76 -3.81
C MET A 400 9.58 2.71 -2.56
N VAL A 401 10.17 2.73 -1.38
CA VAL A 401 9.45 2.79 -0.09
C VAL A 401 9.14 4.23 0.24
N VAL A 402 7.88 4.52 0.41
CA VAL A 402 7.36 5.83 0.86
C VAL A 402 6.82 5.72 2.28
N ASN A 403 6.17 4.62 2.58
CA ASN A 403 5.45 4.41 3.84
C ASN A 403 6.00 3.19 4.59
N ASN A 404 6.21 3.37 5.89
CA ASN A 404 6.67 2.30 6.79
C ASN A 404 5.62 1.95 7.85
N ASP A 405 4.38 2.27 7.59
CA ASP A 405 3.15 1.87 8.26
C ASP A 405 1.95 2.44 7.51
N PHE A 406 0.71 2.15 7.96
CA PHE A 406 -0.52 2.64 7.35
C PHE A 406 -1.32 3.53 8.31
N GLY A 407 -2.24 4.34 7.76
CA GLY A 407 -3.22 5.12 8.54
C GLY A 407 -2.60 6.11 9.52
N CYS A 408 -1.42 6.65 9.22
CA CYS A 408 -0.69 7.57 10.08
C CYS A 408 -0.86 9.05 9.63
N PRO A 409 -0.65 10.01 10.53
CA PRO A 409 -0.69 11.43 10.16
C PRO A 409 0.46 11.82 9.21
N LEU A 410 0.22 12.83 8.39
CA LEU A 410 1.24 13.48 7.55
C LEU A 410 1.97 14.58 8.32
N TYR A 411 3.10 15.02 7.76
CA TYR A 411 3.86 16.16 8.25
C TYR A 411 4.06 17.21 7.14
N PRO A 412 3.73 18.50 7.39
CA PRO A 412 2.90 18.98 8.50
C PRO A 412 1.51 18.33 8.47
N ALA A 413 0.79 18.37 9.62
CA ALA A 413 -0.51 17.73 9.73
C ALA A 413 -1.55 18.34 8.78
N LYS A 414 -2.35 17.50 8.14
CA LYS A 414 -3.56 17.92 7.42
C LYS A 414 -4.62 18.44 8.40
N GLN A 415 -5.46 19.33 7.91
CA GLN A 415 -6.63 19.84 8.64
C GLN A 415 -7.88 19.00 8.39
N TYR A 416 -7.95 18.34 7.24
CA TYR A 416 -9.09 17.53 6.80
C TYR A 416 -8.66 16.07 6.63
N PRO A 417 -9.61 15.10 6.68
CA PRO A 417 -9.32 13.71 6.42
C PRO A 417 -8.62 13.50 5.08
N ARG A 418 -7.68 12.56 5.05
CA ARG A 418 -6.95 12.22 3.84
C ARG A 418 -7.88 11.62 2.79
N SER A 419 -7.55 11.82 1.52
CA SER A 419 -8.19 11.12 0.39
C SER A 419 -7.91 9.62 0.48
N GLU A 420 -6.66 9.24 0.73
CA GLU A 420 -6.25 7.88 1.03
C GLU A 420 -6.00 7.72 2.53
N THR A 421 -6.75 6.84 3.18
CA THR A 421 -6.72 6.69 4.65
C THR A 421 -5.75 5.61 5.13
N VAL A 422 -5.30 4.73 4.26
CA VAL A 422 -4.38 3.64 4.58
C VAL A 422 -2.95 3.99 4.21
N ASP A 423 -2.63 3.97 2.95
CA ASP A 423 -1.30 4.31 2.45
C ASP A 423 -1.13 5.82 2.17
N PHE A 424 -0.01 6.18 1.59
CA PHE A 424 0.26 7.52 1.08
C PHE A 424 1.19 7.37 -0.12
N GLN A 425 0.61 7.26 -1.29
CA GLN A 425 1.37 7.03 -2.52
C GLN A 425 1.14 8.12 -3.56
N ARG A 426 -0.13 8.51 -3.77
CA ARG A 426 -0.49 9.51 -4.80
C ARG A 426 -0.26 10.95 -4.37
N GLY A 427 0.02 11.16 -3.11
CA GLY A 427 0.02 12.48 -2.50
C GLY A 427 -1.34 12.86 -1.92
N GLU A 428 -1.38 14.02 -1.29
CA GLU A 428 -2.59 14.58 -0.67
C GLU A 428 -2.69 16.07 -0.94
N VAL A 429 -3.90 16.57 -1.11
CA VAL A 429 -4.16 17.98 -1.40
C VAL A 429 -5.31 18.48 -0.55
N GLU A 430 -5.16 19.68 0.03
CA GLU A 430 -6.26 20.39 0.71
C GLU A 430 -6.12 21.89 0.56
N TRP A 431 -7.17 22.61 0.94
CA TRP A 431 -7.20 24.07 1.07
C TRP A 431 -8.12 24.46 2.24
N ALA A 432 -8.28 25.75 2.53
CA ALA A 432 -9.10 26.20 3.65
C ALA A 432 -10.58 25.76 3.58
N GLY A 433 -11.10 25.41 2.41
CA GLY A 433 -12.46 24.91 2.22
C GLY A 433 -12.63 23.39 2.32
N GLY A 434 -11.55 22.61 2.48
CA GLY A 434 -11.65 21.16 2.64
C GLY A 434 -10.55 20.35 1.98
N ASN A 435 -10.64 19.02 2.13
CA ASN A 435 -9.83 18.08 1.38
C ASN A 435 -10.21 18.11 -0.11
N LEU A 436 -9.24 17.97 -0.99
CA LEU A 436 -9.46 17.74 -2.41
C LEU A 436 -9.33 16.24 -2.71
N TYR A 437 -10.47 15.59 -2.98
CA TYR A 437 -10.50 14.18 -3.31
C TYR A 437 -9.94 13.92 -4.73
N PHE A 438 -9.66 12.68 -5.08
CA PHE A 438 -8.98 12.26 -6.32
C PHE A 438 -9.66 12.71 -7.63
N ASP A 439 -10.94 13.05 -7.61
CA ASP A 439 -11.66 13.61 -8.76
C ASP A 439 -11.27 15.08 -9.06
N LYS A 440 -10.59 15.76 -8.12
CA LYS A 440 -10.20 17.18 -8.23
C LYS A 440 -8.79 17.39 -8.75
N TRP A 441 -7.96 16.39 -8.76
CA TRP A 441 -6.56 16.46 -9.18
C TRP A 441 -6.08 15.15 -9.81
N LYS A 442 -4.86 15.15 -10.31
CA LYS A 442 -4.17 13.96 -10.85
C LYS A 442 -2.71 13.96 -10.43
N TRP A 443 -2.12 12.79 -10.40
CA TRP A 443 -0.70 12.58 -10.16
C TRP A 443 -0.02 11.99 -11.41
N ASN A 444 1.31 12.15 -11.48
CA ASN A 444 2.15 11.53 -12.49
C ASN A 444 3.52 11.20 -11.88
N LEU A 445 3.98 9.97 -12.07
CA LEU A 445 5.32 9.52 -11.77
C LEU A 445 6.04 9.28 -13.09
N GLU A 446 7.16 9.96 -13.29
CA GLU A 446 8.00 9.85 -14.48
C GLU A 446 9.39 9.37 -14.06
N VAL A 447 9.78 8.17 -14.51
CA VAL A 447 11.14 7.65 -14.32
C VAL A 447 12.03 8.27 -15.40
N LEU A 448 12.89 9.20 -14.97
CA LEU A 448 13.81 9.93 -15.85
C LEU A 448 15.06 9.10 -16.16
N GLU A 449 15.57 8.38 -15.16
CA GLU A 449 16.75 7.53 -15.28
C GLU A 449 16.51 6.22 -14.53
N ARG A 450 16.99 5.12 -15.09
CA ARG A 450 16.98 3.78 -14.48
C ARG A 450 18.24 3.04 -14.94
N GLU A 451 19.14 2.70 -13.99
CA GLU A 451 20.39 1.98 -14.25
C GLU A 451 20.53 0.70 -13.43
#